data_f3968f4f2881fdc0ed07dd8194c15460
#
_entry.id   f3968f4f2881fdc0ed07dd8194c15460
#
_cell.length_a   1.000
_cell.length_b   1.000
_cell.length_c   1.000
_cell.angle_alpha   90.00
_cell.angle_beta   90.00
_cell.angle_gamma   90.00
#
_symmetry.space_group_name_H-M   'P 1'
#
loop_
_entity.id
_entity.type
_entity.pdbx_description
1 polymer ?
#
loop_
_entity_poly.entity_id
_entity_poly.type
_entity_poly.pdbx_seq_one_letter_code
_entity_poly.pdbx_strand_id
1 'polypeptide(L)'
;RPRVFPQPPGAQALIDNALWDIFGKHSSLPVYKLLGGKRDRIKSYASTVMYDSIDEYLKIIDQMQKQGFSAVKFHTWCIPKKDLELAKEARNAFPSMSFMLDAENNYNLEDSIHVAKELEKLNFTWFEAPLPDYDFAGYKKITNSVGIKIIPSGNWVVDLQRFSEAIKNKIWSATRTDMAMIGGITNGKKAMDISELGGLDCEIMSWGYTLVSVANLHLMLSSNICSFYEQPLPYETFEFGMKDVLRTSKDGYMYAPTKPGLGMEINWDKMKKKLIHTFYCDTNKKIGLVHS
;
A
#
# COMPACT_ATOMS: atom_id res chain seq x y z
N ARG A 1 -5.47 9.14 -28.76
CA ARG A 1 -5.72 9.80 -27.43
C ARG A 1 -7.21 9.81 -27.20
N PRO A 2 -7.76 9.22 -26.14
CA PRO A 2 -9.16 9.42 -25.81
C PRO A 2 -9.35 10.90 -25.47
N ARG A 3 -10.10 11.58 -26.30
CA ARG A 3 -10.55 12.97 -26.03
C ARG A 3 -11.78 12.97 -25.11
N VAL A 4 -11.95 11.93 -24.33
CA VAL A 4 -13.14 11.73 -23.52
C VAL A 4 -12.72 11.86 -22.06
N PHE A 5 -13.60 12.38 -21.26
CA PHE A 5 -13.50 12.66 -19.83
C PHE A 5 -12.50 11.79 -19.06
N PRO A 6 -11.73 12.34 -18.12
CA PRO A 6 -10.82 11.55 -17.32
C PRO A 6 -11.59 10.39 -16.67
N GLN A 7 -11.17 9.17 -16.98
CA GLN A 7 -11.74 7.98 -16.35
C GLN A 7 -11.32 7.94 -14.88
N PRO A 8 -12.20 7.49 -13.96
CA PRO A 8 -11.79 7.25 -12.59
C PRO A 8 -10.60 6.31 -12.56
N PRO A 9 -9.51 6.63 -11.83
CA PRO A 9 -8.30 5.81 -11.84
C PRO A 9 -8.56 4.35 -11.47
N GLY A 10 -9.46 4.08 -10.52
CA GLY A 10 -9.84 2.72 -10.14
C GLY A 10 -10.45 1.91 -11.29
N ALA A 11 -11.28 2.51 -12.13
CA ALA A 11 -11.83 1.83 -13.31
C ALA A 11 -10.75 1.53 -14.35
N GLN A 12 -9.81 2.45 -14.55
CA GLN A 12 -8.65 2.25 -15.41
C GLN A 12 -7.76 1.12 -14.86
N ALA A 13 -7.54 1.08 -13.55
CA ALA A 13 -6.73 0.05 -12.89
C ALA A 13 -7.27 -1.36 -13.12
N LEU A 14 -8.59 -1.56 -13.08
CA LEU A 14 -9.20 -2.87 -13.34
C LEU A 14 -8.84 -3.41 -14.72
N ILE A 15 -8.92 -2.56 -15.75
CA ILE A 15 -8.60 -2.93 -17.13
C ILE A 15 -7.10 -3.16 -17.29
N ASP A 16 -6.29 -2.26 -16.78
CA ASP A 16 -4.82 -2.34 -16.89
C ASP A 16 -4.28 -3.61 -16.23
N ASN A 17 -4.74 -3.93 -15.04
CA ASN A 17 -4.33 -5.13 -14.31
C ASN A 17 -4.76 -6.41 -15.01
N ALA A 18 -5.97 -6.45 -15.61
CA ALA A 18 -6.41 -7.58 -16.39
C ALA A 18 -5.56 -7.78 -17.65
N LEU A 19 -5.15 -6.69 -18.31
CA LEU A 19 -4.25 -6.75 -19.47
C LEU A 19 -2.86 -7.26 -19.07
N TRP A 20 -2.30 -6.83 -17.94
CA TRP A 20 -1.05 -7.33 -17.42
C TRP A 20 -1.13 -8.82 -17.05
N ASP A 21 -2.25 -9.27 -16.46
CA ASP A 21 -2.48 -10.70 -16.17
C ASP A 21 -2.51 -11.55 -17.45
N ILE A 22 -3.24 -11.08 -18.46
CA ILE A 22 -3.29 -11.73 -19.79
C ILE A 22 -1.89 -11.77 -20.42
N PHE A 23 -1.15 -10.65 -20.39
CA PHE A 23 0.19 -10.56 -20.96
C PHE A 23 1.17 -11.51 -20.24
N GLY A 24 1.10 -11.56 -18.91
CA GLY A 24 1.91 -12.50 -18.12
C GLY A 24 1.60 -13.96 -18.44
N LYS A 25 0.32 -14.33 -18.54
CA LYS A 25 -0.13 -15.65 -18.92
C LYS A 25 0.30 -16.03 -20.34
N HIS A 26 0.15 -15.12 -21.29
CA HIS A 26 0.58 -15.33 -22.68
C HIS A 26 2.10 -15.54 -22.78
N SER A 27 2.86 -14.78 -22.00
CA SER A 27 4.33 -14.86 -21.97
C SER A 27 4.85 -15.98 -21.08
N SER A 28 3.98 -16.71 -20.38
CA SER A 28 4.32 -17.74 -19.39
C SER A 28 5.24 -17.22 -18.27
N LEU A 29 5.07 -15.94 -17.88
CA LEU A 29 5.87 -15.27 -16.86
C LEU A 29 4.98 -14.56 -15.82
N PRO A 30 5.41 -14.53 -14.53
CA PRO A 30 4.81 -13.63 -13.55
C PRO A 30 5.02 -12.16 -13.94
N VAL A 31 4.03 -11.30 -13.64
CA VAL A 31 4.06 -9.89 -14.06
C VAL A 31 5.32 -9.15 -13.60
N TYR A 32 5.82 -9.41 -12.38
CA TYR A 32 7.04 -8.72 -11.90
C TYR A 32 8.27 -8.98 -12.78
N LYS A 33 8.36 -10.15 -13.42
CA LYS A 33 9.45 -10.48 -14.37
C LYS A 33 9.35 -9.61 -15.63
N LEU A 34 8.14 -9.41 -16.14
CA LEU A 34 7.88 -8.53 -17.30
C LEU A 34 8.17 -7.07 -16.99
N LEU A 35 8.01 -6.65 -15.71
CA LEU A 35 8.33 -5.31 -15.23
C LEU A 35 9.83 -5.09 -14.94
N GLY A 36 10.69 -6.08 -15.19
CA GLY A 36 12.13 -5.97 -14.99
C GLY A 36 12.68 -6.69 -13.76
N GLY A 37 11.85 -7.37 -12.97
CA GLY A 37 12.13 -8.27 -11.85
C GLY A 37 13.49 -8.12 -11.15
N LYS A 38 13.58 -7.24 -10.15
CA LYS A 38 14.84 -6.96 -9.43
C LYS A 38 15.10 -7.95 -8.29
N ARG A 39 14.03 -8.52 -7.71
CA ARG A 39 14.08 -9.42 -6.56
C ARG A 39 12.91 -10.41 -6.59
N ASP A 40 13.01 -11.49 -5.83
CA ASP A 40 11.98 -12.54 -5.70
C ASP A 40 11.26 -12.52 -4.35
N ARG A 41 11.66 -11.62 -3.45
CA ARG A 41 11.05 -11.43 -2.13
C ARG A 41 11.29 -10.02 -1.62
N ILE A 42 10.47 -9.61 -0.67
CA ILE A 42 10.56 -8.31 0.00
C ILE A 42 10.23 -8.50 1.48
N LYS A 43 10.91 -7.78 2.38
CA LYS A 43 10.55 -7.75 3.80
C LYS A 43 9.11 -7.27 3.97
N SER A 44 8.42 -7.77 4.98
CA SER A 44 7.07 -7.33 5.29
C SER A 44 7.00 -6.55 6.60
N TYR A 45 6.03 -5.64 6.68
CA TYR A 45 5.54 -5.17 7.95
C TYR A 45 4.09 -5.60 8.17
N ALA A 46 3.72 -5.84 9.43
CA ALA A 46 2.33 -6.06 9.82
C ALA A 46 1.64 -4.70 9.92
N SER A 47 0.57 -4.49 9.14
CA SER A 47 -0.25 -3.28 9.15
C SER A 47 -1.49 -3.54 9.99
N THR A 48 -1.59 -2.85 11.14
CA THR A 48 -2.67 -3.10 12.11
C THR A 48 -3.96 -2.38 11.68
N VAL A 49 -5.09 -2.81 12.23
CA VAL A 49 -6.26 -1.95 12.38
C VAL A 49 -6.11 -1.13 13.67
N MET A 50 -7.04 -0.23 13.94
CA MET A 50 -7.14 0.43 15.23
C MET A 50 -7.65 -0.55 16.28
N TYR A 51 -7.00 -0.58 17.46
CA TYR A 51 -7.41 -1.35 18.64
C TYR A 51 -7.83 -0.40 19.77
N ASP A 52 -8.55 -0.93 20.76
CA ASP A 52 -9.13 -0.10 21.84
C ASP A 52 -8.08 0.34 22.87
N SER A 53 -7.01 -0.43 23.07
CA SER A 53 -6.01 -0.16 24.10
C SER A 53 -4.58 -0.41 23.63
N ILE A 54 -3.61 0.20 24.33
CA ILE A 54 -2.18 -0.03 24.13
C ILE A 54 -1.84 -1.51 24.37
N ASP A 55 -2.41 -2.14 25.39
CA ASP A 55 -2.18 -3.56 25.70
C ASP A 55 -2.56 -4.48 24.55
N GLU A 56 -3.62 -4.17 23.81
CA GLU A 56 -4.00 -4.93 22.62
C GLU A 56 -2.97 -4.78 21.50
N TYR A 57 -2.48 -3.56 21.26
CA TYR A 57 -1.38 -3.35 20.31
C TYR A 57 -0.13 -4.15 20.70
N LEU A 58 0.28 -4.11 21.97
CA LEU A 58 1.46 -4.85 22.44
C LEU A 58 1.30 -6.37 22.27
N LYS A 59 0.11 -6.92 22.52
CA LYS A 59 -0.20 -8.33 22.26
C LYS A 59 -0.08 -8.68 20.76
N ILE A 60 -0.61 -7.81 19.88
CA ILE A 60 -0.52 -8.03 18.44
C ILE A 60 0.93 -7.94 17.97
N ILE A 61 1.73 -6.99 18.47
CA ILE A 61 3.16 -6.90 18.14
C ILE A 61 3.89 -8.19 18.54
N ASP A 62 3.67 -8.69 19.75
CA ASP A 62 4.26 -9.96 20.23
C ASP A 62 3.88 -11.14 19.32
N GLN A 63 2.60 -11.24 18.92
CA GLN A 63 2.14 -12.26 18.00
C GLN A 63 2.80 -12.14 16.62
N MET A 64 2.91 -10.94 16.08
CA MET A 64 3.54 -10.70 14.79
C MET A 64 5.05 -10.99 14.85
N GLN A 65 5.73 -10.61 15.91
CA GLN A 65 7.14 -10.95 16.10
C GLN A 65 7.35 -12.48 16.13
N LYS A 66 6.49 -13.23 16.81
CA LYS A 66 6.51 -14.71 16.84
C LYS A 66 6.22 -15.34 15.48
N GLN A 67 5.47 -14.62 14.59
CA GLN A 67 5.22 -15.03 13.22
C GLN A 67 6.37 -14.68 12.26
N GLY A 68 7.41 -13.98 12.71
CA GLY A 68 8.59 -13.63 11.95
C GLY A 68 8.64 -12.20 11.46
N PHE A 69 7.63 -11.36 11.76
CA PHE A 69 7.70 -9.93 11.39
C PHE A 69 8.76 -9.21 12.21
N SER A 70 9.50 -8.35 11.52
CA SER A 70 10.47 -7.42 12.14
C SER A 70 10.01 -5.96 12.11
N ALA A 71 8.81 -5.71 11.58
CA ALA A 71 8.26 -4.37 11.44
C ALA A 71 6.74 -4.36 11.62
N VAL A 72 6.21 -3.27 12.21
CA VAL A 72 4.77 -3.04 12.41
C VAL A 72 4.43 -1.59 12.09
N LYS A 73 3.33 -1.37 11.35
CA LYS A 73 2.72 -0.06 11.13
C LYS A 73 1.43 0.03 11.95
N PHE A 74 1.31 1.12 12.69
CA PHE A 74 0.14 1.40 13.49
C PHE A 74 -0.85 2.27 12.71
N HIS A 75 -2.13 1.83 12.63
CA HIS A 75 -3.28 2.70 12.50
C HIS A 75 -3.81 2.94 13.91
N THR A 76 -3.94 4.19 14.31
CA THR A 76 -4.14 4.59 15.71
C THR A 76 -5.43 5.39 15.89
N TRP A 77 -5.60 5.96 17.06
CA TRP A 77 -6.78 6.79 17.38
C TRP A 77 -6.75 8.17 16.72
N CYS A 78 -5.64 8.51 16.07
CA CYS A 78 -5.36 9.84 15.52
C CYS A 78 -5.46 10.94 16.61
N ILE A 79 -5.05 10.60 17.81
CA ILE A 79 -4.95 11.51 18.97
C ILE A 79 -3.47 11.62 19.36
N PRO A 80 -2.78 12.74 19.05
CA PRO A 80 -1.33 12.86 19.16
C PRO A 80 -0.73 12.37 20.47
N LYS A 81 -1.34 12.75 21.61
CA LYS A 81 -0.86 12.32 22.93
C LYS A 81 -0.96 10.81 23.13
N LYS A 82 -2.10 10.21 22.78
CA LYS A 82 -2.35 8.77 22.96
C LYS A 82 -1.48 7.94 21.99
N ASP A 83 -1.30 8.44 20.78
CA ASP A 83 -0.51 7.78 19.76
C ASP A 83 0.99 7.79 20.11
N LEU A 84 1.48 8.89 20.70
CA LEU A 84 2.84 8.96 21.23
C LEU A 84 3.06 8.08 22.47
N GLU A 85 2.04 7.89 23.29
CA GLU A 85 2.08 6.97 24.42
C GLU A 85 2.24 5.51 23.92
N LEU A 86 1.43 5.10 22.95
CA LEU A 86 1.58 3.82 22.27
C LEU A 86 2.98 3.67 21.64
N ALA A 87 3.47 4.68 20.93
CA ALA A 87 4.78 4.64 20.29
C ALA A 87 5.92 4.40 21.30
N LYS A 88 5.87 5.05 22.46
CA LYS A 88 6.84 4.87 23.56
C LYS A 88 6.78 3.48 24.16
N GLU A 89 5.58 3.01 24.50
CA GLU A 89 5.37 1.68 25.08
C GLU A 89 5.80 0.57 24.10
N ALA A 90 5.44 0.68 22.82
CA ALA A 90 5.86 -0.26 21.79
C ALA A 90 7.39 -0.30 21.63
N ARG A 91 8.04 0.87 21.61
CA ARG A 91 9.52 0.94 21.51
C ARG A 91 10.21 0.33 22.73
N ASN A 92 9.67 0.59 23.94
CA ASN A 92 10.21 0.05 25.18
C ASN A 92 10.07 -1.48 25.22
N ALA A 93 8.91 -2.00 24.86
CA ALA A 93 8.62 -3.44 24.92
C ALA A 93 9.34 -4.23 23.79
N PHE A 94 9.54 -3.62 22.61
CA PHE A 94 10.09 -4.28 21.42
C PHE A 94 11.21 -3.42 20.77
N PRO A 95 12.36 -3.28 21.44
CA PRO A 95 13.41 -2.35 21.01
C PRO A 95 14.04 -2.66 19.66
N SER A 96 14.01 -3.93 19.21
CA SER A 96 14.60 -4.37 17.94
C SER A 96 13.66 -4.26 16.75
N MET A 97 12.36 -4.01 16.97
CA MET A 97 11.38 -3.90 15.87
C MET A 97 11.42 -2.55 15.18
N SER A 98 11.16 -2.55 13.89
CA SER A 98 10.90 -1.33 13.13
C SER A 98 9.45 -0.91 13.30
N PHE A 99 9.19 0.37 13.56
CA PHE A 99 7.85 0.89 13.70
C PHE A 99 7.58 2.02 12.72
N MET A 100 6.33 2.08 12.28
CA MET A 100 5.76 3.14 11.46
C MET A 100 4.45 3.59 12.08
N LEU A 101 4.09 4.85 11.93
CA LEU A 101 2.81 5.37 12.38
C LEU A 101 2.08 6.00 11.20
N ASP A 102 0.80 5.64 11.04
CA ASP A 102 -0.11 6.20 10.05
C ASP A 102 -1.19 7.02 10.77
N ALA A 103 -1.23 8.32 10.48
CA ALA A 103 -2.19 9.26 11.07
C ALA A 103 -3.46 9.43 10.22
N GLU A 104 -3.60 8.69 9.12
CA GLU A 104 -4.80 8.65 8.27
C GLU A 104 -5.35 10.05 7.89
N ASN A 105 -4.44 11.01 7.66
CA ASN A 105 -4.73 12.41 7.30
C ASN A 105 -5.49 13.23 8.38
N ASN A 106 -5.40 12.84 9.64
CA ASN A 106 -6.24 13.41 10.72
C ASN A 106 -5.54 14.42 11.64
N TYR A 107 -4.25 14.69 11.46
CA TYR A 107 -3.59 15.69 12.29
C TYR A 107 -3.65 17.09 11.66
N ASN A 108 -3.47 18.12 12.48
CA ASN A 108 -3.14 19.46 12.02
C ASN A 108 -1.61 19.61 11.87
N LEU A 109 -1.15 20.72 11.32
CA LEU A 109 0.27 20.94 11.04
C LEU A 109 1.14 20.97 12.30
N GLU A 110 0.66 21.60 13.39
CA GLU A 110 1.41 21.73 14.65
C GLU A 110 1.60 20.37 15.31
N ASP A 111 0.52 19.61 15.45
CA ASP A 111 0.53 18.25 15.97
C ASP A 111 1.41 17.34 15.12
N SER A 112 1.31 17.46 13.79
CA SER A 112 2.14 16.66 12.86
C SER A 112 3.63 16.89 13.07
N ILE A 113 4.06 18.14 13.22
CA ILE A 113 5.47 18.47 13.48
C ILE A 113 5.90 17.96 14.86
N HIS A 114 5.05 18.12 15.87
CA HIS A 114 5.34 17.65 17.23
C HIS A 114 5.48 16.13 17.25
N VAL A 115 4.52 15.40 16.71
CA VAL A 115 4.54 13.92 16.66
C VAL A 115 5.73 13.42 15.85
N ALA A 116 6.00 14.00 14.68
CA ALA A 116 7.14 13.62 13.86
C ALA A 116 8.48 13.72 14.62
N LYS A 117 8.70 14.79 15.39
CA LYS A 117 9.90 14.97 16.23
C LYS A 117 10.02 13.91 17.33
N GLU A 118 8.91 13.54 17.96
CA GLU A 118 8.92 12.50 18.99
C GLU A 118 9.13 11.10 18.38
N LEU A 119 8.50 10.80 17.24
CA LEU A 119 8.72 9.54 16.51
C LEU A 119 10.18 9.40 16.01
N GLU A 120 10.81 10.52 15.62
CA GLU A 120 12.23 10.54 15.26
C GLU A 120 13.13 10.13 16.44
N LYS A 121 12.89 10.67 17.64
CA LYS A 121 13.59 10.29 18.89
C LYS A 121 13.40 8.81 19.23
N LEU A 122 12.23 8.26 18.91
CA LEU A 122 11.90 6.86 19.11
C LEU A 122 12.40 5.95 17.97
N ASN A 123 13.14 6.49 16.99
CA ASN A 123 13.68 5.77 15.84
C ASN A 123 12.60 5.02 15.05
N PHE A 124 11.48 5.70 14.75
CA PHE A 124 10.47 5.19 13.84
C PHE A 124 10.96 5.28 12.40
N THR A 125 10.55 4.33 11.55
CA THR A 125 11.01 4.22 10.17
C THR A 125 10.42 5.31 9.29
N TRP A 126 9.10 5.58 9.45
CA TRP A 126 8.41 6.70 8.82
C TRP A 126 7.16 7.12 9.60
N PHE A 127 6.71 8.31 9.27
CA PHE A 127 5.43 8.86 9.67
C PHE A 127 4.58 9.07 8.42
N GLU A 128 3.47 8.34 8.32
CA GLU A 128 2.59 8.27 7.17
C GLU A 128 1.37 9.15 7.37
N ALA A 129 0.95 9.81 6.29
CA ALA A 129 -0.31 10.54 6.19
C ALA A 129 -0.62 11.48 7.39
N PRO A 130 0.33 12.32 7.85
CA PRO A 130 0.04 13.25 8.92
C PRO A 130 -1.01 14.29 8.54
N LEU A 131 -1.04 14.70 7.28
CA LEU A 131 -1.95 15.69 6.71
C LEU A 131 -2.63 15.13 5.45
N PRO A 132 -3.73 15.74 4.96
CA PRO A 132 -4.27 15.42 3.65
C PRO A 132 -3.21 15.56 2.55
N ASP A 133 -3.09 14.55 1.66
CA ASP A 133 -2.03 14.48 0.65
C ASP A 133 -1.93 15.70 -0.26
N TYR A 134 -3.02 16.44 -0.43
CA TYR A 134 -3.06 17.66 -1.24
C TYR A 134 -2.55 18.91 -0.51
N ASP A 135 -2.28 18.85 0.80
CA ASP A 135 -1.65 19.95 1.55
C ASP A 135 -0.13 19.95 1.36
N PHE A 136 0.31 20.25 0.14
CA PHE A 136 1.73 20.30 -0.21
C PHE A 136 2.52 21.31 0.64
N ALA A 137 1.90 22.41 1.03
CA ALA A 137 2.55 23.42 1.87
C ALA A 137 2.82 22.90 3.29
N GLY A 138 1.84 22.22 3.88
CA GLY A 138 1.98 21.57 5.18
C GLY A 138 3.02 20.46 5.16
N TYR A 139 2.93 19.53 4.20
CA TYR A 139 3.93 18.45 4.03
C TYR A 139 5.35 19.01 3.90
N LYS A 140 5.55 20.04 3.06
CA LYS A 140 6.88 20.65 2.89
C LYS A 140 7.43 21.23 4.19
N LYS A 141 6.58 21.82 5.03
CA LYS A 141 6.98 22.33 6.35
C LYS A 141 7.39 21.20 7.29
N ILE A 142 6.62 20.10 7.33
CA ILE A 142 6.95 18.92 8.17
C ILE A 142 8.28 18.32 7.69
N THR A 143 8.38 18.01 6.40
CA THR A 143 9.57 17.37 5.80
C THR A 143 10.86 18.17 6.04
N ASN A 144 10.77 19.51 6.03
CA ASN A 144 11.91 20.38 6.32
C ASN A 144 12.22 20.52 7.84
N SER A 145 11.34 20.03 8.71
CA SER A 145 11.44 20.24 10.17
C SER A 145 12.00 19.02 10.91
N VAL A 146 12.10 17.85 10.26
CA VAL A 146 12.45 16.57 10.87
C VAL A 146 13.33 15.72 9.94
N GLY A 147 14.06 14.76 10.51
CA GLY A 147 14.86 13.80 9.76
C GLY A 147 14.15 12.45 9.50
N ILE A 148 13.08 12.16 10.26
CA ILE A 148 12.27 10.95 9.99
C ILE A 148 11.61 11.06 8.61
N LYS A 149 11.46 9.93 7.90
CA LYS A 149 10.74 9.91 6.62
C LYS A 149 9.27 10.32 6.81
N ILE A 150 8.83 11.34 6.06
CA ILE A 150 7.43 11.76 5.96
C ILE A 150 6.91 11.30 4.61
N ILE A 151 5.87 10.47 4.63
CA ILE A 151 5.26 9.91 3.41
C ILE A 151 3.76 10.27 3.33
N PRO A 152 3.20 10.44 2.12
CA PRO A 152 1.76 10.66 1.95
C PRO A 152 0.97 9.37 2.19
N SER A 153 -0.37 9.44 2.21
CA SER A 153 -1.21 8.24 2.23
C SER A 153 -1.13 7.43 0.93
N GLY A 154 -0.86 8.10 -0.18
CA GLY A 154 -0.89 7.52 -1.53
C GLY A 154 -2.28 7.39 -2.16
N ASN A 155 -3.32 7.91 -1.49
CA ASN A 155 -4.70 7.77 -1.92
C ASN A 155 -5.24 8.96 -2.73
N TRP A 156 -4.67 10.17 -2.57
CA TRP A 156 -5.24 11.39 -3.10
C TRP A 156 -4.45 12.04 -4.25
N VAL A 157 -3.14 11.80 -4.32
CA VAL A 157 -2.32 12.23 -5.46
C VAL A 157 -2.27 11.11 -6.48
N VAL A 158 -3.32 11.03 -7.29
CA VAL A 158 -3.61 9.90 -8.18
C VAL A 158 -3.22 10.14 -9.64
N ASP A 159 -2.69 11.32 -9.97
CA ASP A 159 -2.18 11.62 -11.31
C ASP A 159 -0.65 11.79 -11.30
N LEU A 160 -0.01 11.29 -12.36
CA LEU A 160 1.45 11.29 -12.48
C LEU A 160 2.06 12.69 -12.60
N GLN A 161 1.30 13.70 -13.05
CA GLN A 161 1.81 15.07 -13.18
C GLN A 161 1.96 15.69 -11.80
N ARG A 162 0.91 15.64 -10.97
CA ARG A 162 0.97 16.09 -9.56
C ARG A 162 1.97 15.31 -8.74
N PHE A 163 2.05 14.00 -8.97
CA PHE A 163 3.04 13.14 -8.33
C PHE A 163 4.48 13.59 -8.65
N SER A 164 4.76 13.84 -9.93
CA SER A 164 6.06 14.37 -10.37
C SER A 164 6.33 15.78 -9.83
N GLU A 165 5.32 16.63 -9.75
CA GLU A 165 5.42 17.97 -9.16
C GLU A 165 5.79 17.91 -7.68
N ALA A 166 5.15 17.02 -6.92
CA ALA A 166 5.46 16.82 -5.50
C ALA A 166 6.93 16.39 -5.30
N ILE A 167 7.43 15.46 -6.10
CA ILE A 167 8.83 15.02 -6.07
C ILE A 167 9.77 16.20 -6.41
N LYS A 168 9.54 16.91 -7.51
CA LYS A 168 10.33 18.05 -7.95
C LYS A 168 10.42 19.15 -6.88
N ASN A 169 9.35 19.38 -6.16
CA ASN A 169 9.28 20.38 -5.09
C ASN A 169 9.71 19.86 -3.71
N LYS A 170 10.13 18.59 -3.62
CA LYS A 170 10.57 17.95 -2.36
C LYS A 170 9.50 18.06 -1.27
N ILE A 171 8.26 17.68 -1.61
CA ILE A 171 7.12 17.74 -0.70
C ILE A 171 7.21 16.64 0.35
N TRP A 172 7.63 15.44 -0.06
CA TRP A 172 7.76 14.26 0.78
C TRP A 172 9.22 13.78 0.86
N SER A 173 9.57 13.06 1.92
CA SER A 173 10.89 12.41 2.05
C SER A 173 10.96 11.08 1.30
N ALA A 174 9.83 10.41 1.13
CA ALA A 174 9.63 9.27 0.26
C ALA A 174 8.22 9.33 -0.32
N THR A 175 8.01 8.72 -1.46
CA THR A 175 6.70 8.69 -2.12
C THR A 175 5.92 7.46 -1.68
N ARG A 176 4.60 7.49 -1.87
CA ARG A 176 3.70 6.37 -1.67
C ARG A 176 2.59 6.38 -2.73
N THR A 177 2.20 5.23 -3.21
CA THR A 177 1.08 5.08 -4.14
C THR A 177 0.50 3.66 -4.06
N ASP A 178 -0.65 3.49 -4.71
CA ASP A 178 -1.31 2.20 -4.92
C ASP A 178 -1.71 2.11 -6.40
N MET A 179 -1.45 0.95 -7.01
CA MET A 179 -1.83 0.77 -8.41
C MET A 179 -3.34 0.92 -8.63
N ALA A 180 -4.18 0.59 -7.64
CA ALA A 180 -5.63 0.79 -7.75
C ALA A 180 -6.01 2.28 -7.79
N MET A 181 -5.24 3.13 -7.11
CA MET A 181 -5.50 4.57 -7.03
C MET A 181 -4.88 5.36 -8.19
N ILE A 182 -3.71 4.93 -8.69
CA ILE A 182 -3.00 5.66 -9.75
C ILE A 182 -3.34 5.19 -11.18
N GLY A 183 -4.25 4.22 -11.32
CA GLY A 183 -4.77 3.77 -12.61
C GLY A 183 -4.08 2.53 -13.19
N GLY A 184 -3.58 1.63 -12.33
CA GLY A 184 -3.08 0.31 -12.69
C GLY A 184 -1.56 0.15 -12.58
N ILE A 185 -1.10 -1.06 -12.88
CA ILE A 185 0.31 -1.46 -12.85
C ILE A 185 1.17 -0.57 -13.74
N THR A 186 0.68 -0.22 -14.94
CA THR A 186 1.39 0.64 -15.88
C THR A 186 1.73 2.02 -15.29
N ASN A 187 0.76 2.66 -14.65
CA ASN A 187 0.99 3.96 -14.01
C ASN A 187 1.76 3.81 -12.69
N GLY A 188 1.52 2.74 -11.93
CA GLY A 188 2.29 2.43 -10.73
C GLY A 188 3.79 2.29 -11.03
N LYS A 189 4.14 1.57 -12.12
CA LYS A 189 5.54 1.47 -12.57
C LYS A 189 6.14 2.83 -12.94
N LYS A 190 5.39 3.68 -13.66
CA LYS A 190 5.84 5.04 -13.97
C LYS A 190 6.04 5.90 -12.72
N ALA A 191 5.15 5.78 -11.72
CA ALA A 191 5.32 6.50 -10.45
C ALA A 191 6.60 6.06 -9.73
N MET A 192 6.91 4.76 -9.70
CA MET A 192 8.17 4.26 -9.15
C MET A 192 9.37 4.79 -9.94
N ASP A 193 9.34 4.77 -11.27
CA ASP A 193 10.43 5.27 -12.11
C ASP A 193 10.68 6.77 -11.89
N ILE A 194 9.61 7.57 -11.77
CA ILE A 194 9.70 9.00 -11.46
C ILE A 194 10.30 9.23 -10.06
N SER A 195 9.93 8.39 -9.08
CA SER A 195 10.48 8.45 -7.72
C SER A 195 11.98 8.13 -7.71
N GLU A 196 12.38 7.06 -8.40
CA GLU A 196 13.78 6.64 -8.52
C GLU A 196 14.63 7.73 -9.19
N LEU A 197 14.14 8.33 -10.29
CA LEU A 197 14.80 9.46 -10.97
C LEU A 197 14.87 10.69 -10.06
N GLY A 198 13.90 10.89 -9.17
CA GLY A 198 13.92 11.95 -8.16
C GLY A 198 14.78 11.65 -6.94
N GLY A 199 15.41 10.47 -6.87
CA GLY A 199 16.25 10.04 -5.74
C GLY A 199 15.46 9.71 -4.48
N LEU A 200 14.18 9.33 -4.62
CA LEU A 200 13.30 8.99 -3.51
C LEU A 200 12.91 7.51 -3.53
N ASP A 201 12.76 6.93 -2.34
CA ASP A 201 12.06 5.67 -2.17
C ASP A 201 10.58 5.83 -2.55
N CYS A 202 9.95 4.73 -2.99
CA CYS A 202 8.53 4.67 -3.27
C CYS A 202 7.91 3.49 -2.52
N GLU A 203 7.28 3.77 -1.40
CA GLU A 203 6.62 2.75 -0.59
C GLU A 203 5.23 2.47 -1.18
N ILE A 204 5.06 1.29 -1.75
CA ILE A 204 3.79 0.88 -2.36
C ILE A 204 2.85 0.36 -1.28
N MET A 205 1.60 0.83 -1.29
CA MET A 205 0.54 0.34 -0.41
C MET A 205 0.05 -1.04 -0.85
N SER A 206 -0.37 -1.89 0.10
CA SER A 206 -1.00 -3.19 -0.21
C SER A 206 -2.27 -3.42 0.60
N TRP A 207 -2.83 -2.38 1.17
CA TRP A 207 -4.07 -2.45 1.92
C TRP A 207 -5.25 -2.70 0.99
N GLY A 208 -5.66 -3.97 0.86
CA GLY A 208 -6.74 -4.34 -0.04
C GLY A 208 -6.90 -5.85 -0.22
N TYR A 209 -7.90 -6.25 -1.00
CA TYR A 209 -8.12 -7.65 -1.33
C TYR A 209 -6.95 -8.23 -2.12
N THR A 210 -6.78 -9.55 -2.06
CA THR A 210 -5.62 -10.30 -2.59
C THR A 210 -5.20 -9.89 -4.01
N LEU A 211 -6.14 -9.64 -4.94
CA LEU A 211 -5.79 -9.26 -6.32
C LEU A 211 -5.16 -7.85 -6.41
N VAL A 212 -5.58 -6.92 -5.55
CA VAL A 212 -4.96 -5.59 -5.43
C VAL A 212 -3.57 -5.73 -4.82
N SER A 213 -3.49 -6.47 -3.70
CA SER A 213 -2.23 -6.66 -2.98
C SER A 213 -1.17 -7.37 -3.83
N VAL A 214 -1.54 -8.38 -4.62
CA VAL A 214 -0.58 -9.06 -5.50
C VAL A 214 -0.12 -8.18 -6.66
N ALA A 215 -1.00 -7.36 -7.24
CA ALA A 215 -0.60 -6.43 -8.29
C ALA A 215 0.41 -5.39 -7.76
N ASN A 216 0.19 -4.86 -6.55
CA ASN A 216 1.15 -4.02 -5.85
C ASN A 216 2.46 -4.76 -5.52
N LEU A 217 2.39 -6.04 -5.12
CA LEU A 217 3.58 -6.86 -4.87
C LEU A 217 4.43 -6.99 -6.14
N HIS A 218 3.83 -7.19 -7.31
CA HIS A 218 4.57 -7.23 -8.57
C HIS A 218 5.33 -5.92 -8.85
N LEU A 219 4.74 -4.77 -8.55
CA LEU A 219 5.43 -3.48 -8.62
C LEU A 219 6.61 -3.41 -7.66
N MET A 220 6.41 -3.77 -6.39
CA MET A 220 7.46 -3.77 -5.36
C MET A 220 8.65 -4.65 -5.75
N LEU A 221 8.39 -5.82 -6.36
CA LEU A 221 9.42 -6.77 -6.80
C LEU A 221 10.14 -6.33 -8.07
N SER A 222 9.59 -5.38 -8.83
CA SER A 222 10.20 -4.84 -10.05
C SER A 222 11.25 -3.76 -9.78
N SER A 223 11.41 -3.31 -8.53
CA SER A 223 12.31 -2.21 -8.16
C SER A 223 12.94 -2.43 -6.78
N ASN A 224 14.04 -1.71 -6.49
CA ASN A 224 14.73 -1.73 -5.19
C ASN A 224 14.34 -0.57 -4.28
N ILE A 225 13.54 0.40 -4.75
CA ILE A 225 13.18 1.62 -3.99
C ILE A 225 11.92 1.46 -3.11
N CYS A 226 11.37 0.25 -2.95
CA CYS A 226 10.33 -0.06 -1.99
C CYS A 226 10.91 -0.93 -0.88
N SER A 227 10.79 -0.53 0.37
CA SER A 227 11.46 -1.19 1.50
C SER A 227 10.70 -2.41 2.00
N PHE A 228 9.36 -2.35 1.99
CA PHE A 228 8.51 -3.35 2.62
C PHE A 228 7.28 -3.67 1.79
N TYR A 229 6.80 -4.91 1.95
CA TYR A 229 5.43 -5.29 1.64
C TYR A 229 4.53 -5.01 2.84
N GLU A 230 3.41 -4.35 2.63
CA GLU A 230 2.38 -4.13 3.63
C GLU A 230 1.49 -5.36 3.77
N GLN A 231 1.56 -6.03 4.92
CA GLN A 231 0.69 -7.15 5.23
C GLN A 231 -0.50 -6.67 6.07
N PRO A 232 -1.70 -6.47 5.50
CA PRO A 232 -2.85 -6.02 6.27
C PRO A 232 -3.34 -7.11 7.24
N LEU A 233 -3.80 -6.67 8.39
CA LEU A 233 -4.39 -7.52 9.43
C LEU A 233 -5.85 -7.08 9.71
N PRO A 234 -6.75 -7.99 10.10
CA PRO A 234 -6.60 -9.46 10.09
C PRO A 234 -6.63 -10.01 8.67
N TYR A 235 -5.90 -11.10 8.42
CA TYR A 235 -5.72 -11.68 7.08
C TYR A 235 -7.05 -12.04 6.39
N GLU A 236 -7.96 -12.68 7.11
CA GLU A 236 -9.19 -13.27 6.59
C GLU A 236 -10.11 -12.26 5.94
N THR A 237 -10.05 -11.01 6.38
CA THR A 237 -10.83 -9.89 5.81
C THR A 237 -10.51 -9.68 4.33
N PHE A 238 -9.26 -9.90 3.93
CA PHE A 238 -8.76 -9.57 2.59
C PHE A 238 -8.66 -10.78 1.65
N GLU A 239 -8.93 -12.00 2.14
CA GLU A 239 -8.74 -13.25 1.42
C GLU A 239 -10.04 -13.81 0.78
N PHE A 240 -11.17 -13.10 0.93
CA PHE A 240 -12.46 -13.58 0.43
C PHE A 240 -12.42 -13.88 -1.08
N GLY A 241 -12.96 -15.04 -1.44
CA GLY A 241 -13.11 -15.44 -2.85
C GLY A 241 -11.84 -15.89 -3.54
N MET A 242 -10.74 -16.08 -2.82
CA MET A 242 -9.47 -16.55 -3.38
C MET A 242 -9.21 -18.03 -3.05
N LYS A 243 -8.50 -18.74 -3.92
CA LYS A 243 -7.88 -20.04 -3.65
C LYS A 243 -6.48 -19.87 -3.09
N ASP A 244 -5.70 -18.94 -3.71
CA ASP A 244 -4.37 -18.58 -3.24
C ASP A 244 -4.47 -17.34 -2.37
N VAL A 245 -3.62 -17.24 -1.36
CA VAL A 245 -3.55 -16.11 -0.43
C VAL A 245 -2.13 -15.58 -0.33
N LEU A 246 -1.99 -14.31 0.02
CA LEU A 246 -0.71 -13.66 0.28
C LEU A 246 -0.50 -13.57 1.78
N ARG A 247 0.47 -14.31 2.29
CA ARG A 247 0.86 -14.25 3.70
C ARG A 247 2.36 -14.20 3.84
N THR A 248 2.82 -13.32 4.71
CA THR A 248 4.22 -13.22 5.06
C THR A 248 4.73 -14.55 5.64
N SER A 249 5.87 -15.00 5.15
CA SER A 249 6.54 -16.21 5.62
C SER A 249 7.15 -16.03 7.01
N LYS A 250 7.47 -17.13 7.67
CA LYS A 250 8.07 -17.13 9.03
C LYS A 250 9.44 -16.45 9.11
N ASP A 251 10.09 -16.22 7.98
CA ASP A 251 11.34 -15.45 7.88
C ASP A 251 11.13 -13.94 7.72
N GLY A 252 9.86 -13.48 7.77
CA GLY A 252 9.47 -12.08 7.67
C GLY A 252 9.41 -11.54 6.25
N TYR A 253 9.45 -12.39 5.22
CA TYR A 253 9.39 -11.98 3.82
C TYR A 253 8.08 -12.38 3.14
N MET A 254 7.64 -11.52 2.24
CA MET A 254 6.66 -11.84 1.21
C MET A 254 7.41 -12.29 -0.04
N TYR A 255 7.05 -13.48 -0.55
CA TYR A 255 7.66 -14.07 -1.74
C TYR A 255 6.87 -13.78 -3.00
N ALA A 256 7.59 -13.71 -4.11
CA ALA A 256 7.01 -13.52 -5.43
C ALA A 256 6.06 -14.66 -5.81
N PRO A 257 4.91 -14.36 -6.43
CA PRO A 257 4.12 -15.39 -7.10
C PRO A 257 4.94 -16.08 -8.19
N THR A 258 4.82 -17.40 -8.28
CA THR A 258 5.56 -18.22 -9.25
C THR A 258 4.76 -18.54 -10.52
N LYS A 259 3.42 -18.50 -10.43
CA LYS A 259 2.52 -18.74 -11.56
C LYS A 259 2.53 -17.55 -12.53
N PRO A 260 2.30 -17.77 -13.84
CA PRO A 260 2.17 -16.69 -14.83
C PRO A 260 1.05 -15.70 -14.54
N GLY A 261 1.19 -14.49 -15.05
CA GLY A 261 0.24 -13.38 -14.81
C GLY A 261 0.38 -12.81 -13.41
N LEU A 262 -0.72 -12.48 -12.77
CA LEU A 262 -0.77 -12.09 -11.36
C LEU A 262 -0.49 -13.27 -10.42
N GLY A 263 -0.59 -14.51 -10.92
CA GLY A 263 -0.23 -15.70 -10.19
C GLY A 263 -1.22 -16.14 -9.11
N MET A 264 -2.43 -15.59 -9.09
CA MET A 264 -3.48 -15.89 -8.12
C MET A 264 -4.71 -16.51 -8.76
N GLU A 265 -5.32 -17.47 -8.08
CA GLU A 265 -6.53 -18.13 -8.53
C GLU A 265 -7.75 -17.70 -7.72
N ILE A 266 -8.84 -17.40 -8.43
CA ILE A 266 -10.13 -17.03 -7.85
C ILE A 266 -10.95 -18.31 -7.57
N ASN A 267 -11.60 -18.35 -6.42
CA ASN A 267 -12.61 -19.36 -6.10
C ASN A 267 -13.97 -18.89 -6.59
N TRP A 268 -14.27 -19.18 -7.86
CA TRP A 268 -15.50 -18.73 -8.50
C TRP A 268 -16.77 -19.24 -7.82
N ASP A 269 -16.74 -20.42 -7.19
CA ASP A 269 -17.89 -20.95 -6.47
C ASP A 269 -18.21 -20.14 -5.19
N LYS A 270 -17.15 -19.70 -4.48
CA LYS A 270 -17.34 -18.76 -3.35
C LYS A 270 -17.83 -17.40 -3.84
N MET A 271 -17.29 -16.89 -4.95
CA MET A 271 -17.72 -15.61 -5.54
C MET A 271 -19.19 -15.65 -5.97
N LYS A 272 -19.60 -16.69 -6.68
CA LYS A 272 -21.01 -16.87 -7.13
C LYS A 272 -22.01 -16.90 -5.97
N LYS A 273 -21.66 -17.49 -4.82
CA LYS A 273 -22.53 -17.53 -3.63
C LYS A 273 -22.82 -16.16 -3.03
N LYS A 274 -22.02 -15.14 -3.35
CA LYS A 274 -22.18 -13.75 -2.89
C LYS A 274 -22.59 -12.81 -4.01
N LEU A 275 -22.90 -13.34 -5.19
CA LEU A 275 -23.35 -12.56 -6.33
C LEU A 275 -24.71 -11.91 -6.01
N ILE A 276 -24.80 -10.60 -6.09
CA ILE A 276 -26.02 -9.84 -5.84
C ILE A 276 -26.69 -9.44 -7.16
N HIS A 277 -25.85 -9.06 -8.15
CA HIS A 277 -26.33 -8.62 -9.46
C HIS A 277 -25.40 -9.13 -10.56
N THR A 278 -25.97 -9.47 -11.70
CA THR A 278 -25.24 -9.76 -12.93
C THR A 278 -25.55 -8.67 -13.96
N PHE A 279 -24.50 -8.05 -14.49
CA PHE A 279 -24.62 -7.15 -15.63
C PHE A 279 -24.21 -7.91 -16.89
N TYR A 280 -25.05 -7.84 -17.90
CA TYR A 280 -24.78 -8.38 -19.21
C TYR A 280 -24.52 -7.23 -20.18
N CYS A 281 -23.37 -7.23 -20.83
CA CYS A 281 -23.03 -6.27 -21.90
C CYS A 281 -22.78 -7.06 -23.17
N ASP A 282 -23.69 -6.97 -24.12
CA ASP A 282 -23.50 -7.47 -25.49
C ASP A 282 -23.16 -6.29 -26.39
N THR A 283 -22.17 -6.46 -27.25
CA THR A 283 -21.76 -5.43 -28.23
C THR A 283 -22.88 -5.00 -29.19
N ASN A 284 -23.93 -5.80 -29.29
CA ASN A 284 -25.09 -5.56 -30.15
C ASN A 284 -26.41 -5.31 -29.40
N LYS A 285 -26.43 -5.25 -28.09
CA LYS A 285 -27.64 -5.04 -27.28
C LYS A 285 -27.41 -4.09 -26.12
N LYS A 286 -28.48 -3.39 -25.74
CA LYS A 286 -28.52 -2.48 -24.60
C LYS A 286 -28.03 -3.17 -23.33
N ILE A 287 -27.29 -2.41 -22.48
CA ILE A 287 -26.92 -2.82 -21.13
C ILE A 287 -28.18 -3.20 -20.37
N GLY A 288 -28.29 -4.43 -19.91
CA GLY A 288 -29.42 -4.94 -19.13
C GLY A 288 -28.96 -5.43 -17.75
N LEU A 289 -29.75 -5.12 -16.73
CA LEU A 289 -29.64 -5.72 -15.40
C LEU A 289 -30.43 -7.04 -15.47
N VAL A 290 -29.76 -8.15 -15.16
CA VAL A 290 -30.45 -9.44 -14.93
C VAL A 290 -30.62 -9.56 -13.43
N HIS A 291 -31.85 -9.42 -12.96
CA HIS A 291 -32.20 -9.81 -11.61
C HIS A 291 -32.23 -11.35 -11.54
N SER A 292 -31.44 -11.90 -10.63
CA SER A 292 -31.52 -13.31 -10.23
C SER A 292 -32.65 -13.50 -9.24
#